data_6beeabb67921792b714a08f0dda15947
#
_entry.id   6beeabb67921792b714a08f0dda15947
#
_cell.length_a   1.000
_cell.length_b   1.000
_cell.length_c   1.000
_cell.angle_alpha   90.00
_cell.angle_beta   90.00
_cell.angle_gamma   90.00
#
_symmetry.space_group_name_H-M   'P 1'
#
loop_
_entity.id
_entity.type
_entity.pdbx_description
1 polymer ?
#
loop_
_entity_poly.entity_id
_entity_poly.type
_entity_poly.pdbx_seq_one_letter_code
_entity_poly.pdbx_strand_id
1 'polypeptide(L)'
;AAARLVDAPVQEVQTLNAYDLHYYDRAPHTMGGGADKPLPVWRVVFADPHATWVHIDPRTGTVLGRTDTHRRTSRWLFSMLHSWDWLPLLERRPLWDVVLIVLSLGGTALSVTGVVVGWRRLRVKARSGAKAAHPRTARAAAASAPTGRASPQAGNV
;
A
#
# COMPACT_ATOMS: atom_id res chain seq x y z
N ALA A 1 13.73 28.54 27.56
CA ALA A 1 14.40 27.90 26.42
C ALA A 1 13.40 27.42 25.37
N ALA A 2 12.33 26.70 25.74
CA ALA A 2 11.34 26.15 24.81
C ALA A 2 10.65 27.22 23.93
N ALA A 3 10.30 28.38 24.46
CA ALA A 3 9.63 29.47 23.76
C ALA A 3 10.42 30.03 22.54
N ARG A 4 11.70 29.65 22.37
CA ARG A 4 12.53 30.04 21.21
C ARG A 4 12.56 29.01 20.09
N LEU A 5 11.92 27.86 20.31
CA LEU A 5 11.93 26.75 19.32
C LEU A 5 10.86 26.92 18.22
N VAL A 6 9.78 27.63 18.56
CA VAL A 6 8.70 27.98 17.65
C VAL A 6 8.34 29.43 17.90
N ASP A 7 8.13 30.20 16.85
CA ASP A 7 7.70 31.59 16.94
C ASP A 7 6.19 31.67 17.22
N ALA A 8 5.81 31.15 18.38
CA ALA A 8 4.42 31.13 18.87
C ALA A 8 4.40 30.97 20.39
N PRO A 9 3.37 31.47 21.07
CA PRO A 9 3.24 31.31 22.51
C PRO A 9 3.03 29.85 22.89
N VAL A 10 3.56 29.47 24.05
CA VAL A 10 3.31 28.15 24.64
C VAL A 10 1.88 28.12 25.16
N GLN A 11 1.08 27.21 24.67
CA GLN A 11 -0.31 26.99 25.10
C GLN A 11 -0.38 26.11 26.35
N GLU A 12 0.35 25.01 26.34
CA GLU A 12 0.30 23.99 27.39
C GLU A 12 1.63 23.24 27.50
N VAL A 13 1.94 22.77 28.71
CA VAL A 13 3.06 21.85 28.95
C VAL A 13 2.51 20.63 29.67
N GLN A 14 2.60 19.47 29.02
CA GLN A 14 2.16 18.18 29.54
C GLN A 14 3.35 17.33 29.92
N THR A 15 3.29 16.64 31.05
CA THR A 15 4.28 15.62 31.39
C THR A 15 3.76 14.25 31.01
N LEU A 16 4.45 13.57 30.09
CA LEU A 16 4.14 12.19 29.71
C LEU A 16 5.01 11.23 30.52
N ASN A 17 4.35 10.40 31.30
CA ASN A 17 5.00 9.32 32.07
C ASN A 17 4.86 7.95 31.39
N ALA A 18 4.04 7.85 30.34
CA ALA A 18 3.86 6.65 29.53
C ALA A 18 3.89 7.00 28.04
N TYR A 19 4.19 6.02 27.22
CA TYR A 19 4.14 6.16 25.77
C TYR A 19 2.70 6.38 25.29
N ASP A 20 2.55 7.19 24.27
CA ASP A 20 1.28 7.42 23.58
C ASP A 20 1.43 7.24 22.06
N LEU A 21 0.32 7.42 21.33
CA LEU A 21 0.26 7.28 19.89
C LEU A 21 1.29 8.13 19.12
N HIS A 22 1.68 9.28 19.66
CA HIS A 22 2.57 10.25 19.01
C HIS A 22 3.99 10.24 19.55
N TYR A 23 4.19 9.65 20.72
CA TYR A 23 5.48 9.49 21.36
C TYR A 23 5.61 8.09 21.95
N TYR A 24 6.26 7.20 21.25
CA TYR A 24 6.56 5.83 21.69
C TYR A 24 7.90 5.38 21.13
N ASP A 25 8.53 4.45 21.81
CA ASP A 25 9.76 3.83 21.37
C ASP A 25 9.48 2.63 20.48
N ARG A 26 10.30 2.47 19.44
CA ARG A 26 10.30 1.29 18.57
C ARG A 26 11.59 0.52 18.77
N ALA A 27 11.50 -0.79 18.74
CA ALA A 27 12.68 -1.61 18.83
C ALA A 27 13.68 -1.28 17.70
N PRO A 28 15.00 -1.28 17.99
CA PRO A 28 16.04 -0.80 17.10
C PRO A 28 16.06 -1.45 15.71
N HIS A 29 15.59 -2.70 15.58
CA HIS A 29 15.56 -3.44 14.33
C HIS A 29 14.35 -3.12 13.43
N THR A 30 13.43 -2.26 13.90
CA THR A 30 12.26 -1.86 13.10
C THR A 30 12.53 -0.60 12.30
N MET A 31 11.81 -0.42 11.19
CA MET A 31 11.88 0.81 10.40
C MET A 31 11.46 2.01 11.26
N GLY A 32 12.39 2.97 11.44
CA GLY A 32 12.21 4.13 12.33
C GLY A 32 12.45 3.86 13.83
N GLY A 33 12.99 2.69 14.19
CA GLY A 33 13.51 2.40 15.54
C GLY A 33 14.94 2.91 15.75
N GLY A 34 15.41 2.86 16.99
CA GLY A 34 16.77 3.24 17.37
C GLY A 34 16.95 4.70 17.81
N ALA A 35 15.90 5.52 17.77
CA ALA A 35 15.91 6.82 18.43
C ALA A 35 15.53 6.64 19.91
N ASP A 36 16.42 6.98 20.81
CA ASP A 36 16.13 6.96 22.25
C ASP A 36 14.97 7.89 22.60
N LYS A 37 13.94 7.36 23.23
CA LYS A 37 12.74 8.09 23.66
C LYS A 37 12.50 7.89 25.15
N PRO A 38 13.29 8.55 25.99
CA PRO A 38 13.19 8.41 27.43
C PRO A 38 11.85 8.90 27.98
N LEU A 39 11.45 8.33 29.10
CA LEU A 39 10.35 8.80 29.94
C LEU A 39 10.92 9.17 31.33
N PRO A 40 10.31 10.15 32.01
CA PRO A 40 9.25 11.05 31.56
C PRO A 40 9.75 12.06 30.50
N VAL A 41 8.83 12.59 29.71
CA VAL A 41 9.11 13.62 28.70
C VAL A 41 8.11 14.78 28.81
N TRP A 42 8.57 15.99 28.59
CA TRP A 42 7.71 17.15 28.49
C TRP A 42 7.23 17.35 27.05
N ARG A 43 5.93 17.38 26.87
CA ARG A 43 5.28 17.79 25.62
C ARG A 43 4.87 19.24 25.75
N VAL A 44 5.53 20.11 25.01
CA VAL A 44 5.18 21.54 24.91
C VAL A 44 4.30 21.73 23.68
N VAL A 45 3.09 22.21 23.92
CA VAL A 45 2.09 22.53 22.88
C VAL A 45 2.17 24.01 22.58
N PHE A 46 2.30 24.38 21.32
CA PHE A 46 2.35 25.76 20.87
C PHE A 46 1.02 26.17 20.23
N ALA A 47 0.64 27.43 20.41
CA ALA A 47 -0.56 28.04 19.83
C ALA A 47 -0.26 28.60 18.43
N ASP A 48 0.42 27.80 17.60
CA ASP A 48 0.66 28.10 16.19
C ASP A 48 -0.44 27.48 15.30
N PRO A 49 -0.62 27.94 14.04
CA PRO A 49 -1.64 27.40 13.11
C PRO A 49 -1.54 25.91 12.86
N HIS A 50 -0.37 25.33 13.09
CA HIS A 50 -0.09 23.91 12.90
C HIS A 50 -0.21 23.09 14.19
N ALA A 51 -0.56 23.76 15.32
CA ALA A 51 -0.61 23.17 16.66
C ALA A 51 0.61 22.28 16.91
N THR A 52 1.79 22.88 16.84
CA THR A 52 3.08 22.20 16.94
C THR A 52 3.31 21.68 18.37
N TRP A 53 3.73 20.44 18.46
CA TRP A 53 4.16 19.79 19.69
C TRP A 53 5.67 19.56 19.66
N VAL A 54 6.34 19.90 20.74
CA VAL A 54 7.77 19.64 20.92
C VAL A 54 7.96 18.78 22.15
N HIS A 55 8.68 17.68 21.99
CA HIS A 55 9.03 16.77 23.09
C HIS A 55 10.42 17.09 23.58
N ILE A 56 10.58 17.34 24.88
CA ILE A 56 11.82 17.77 25.52
C ILE A 56 12.12 16.81 26.67
N ASP A 57 13.36 16.30 26.71
CA ASP A 57 13.84 15.56 27.85
C ASP A 57 14.01 16.51 29.06
N PRO A 58 13.31 16.28 30.17
CA PRO A 58 13.40 17.14 31.34
C PRO A 58 14.78 17.11 32.02
N ARG A 59 15.57 16.06 31.81
CA ARG A 59 16.88 15.88 32.44
C ARG A 59 17.99 16.63 31.70
N THR A 60 17.97 16.59 30.39
CA THR A 60 19.02 17.14 29.52
C THR A 60 18.60 18.45 28.83
N GLY A 61 17.29 18.74 28.76
CA GLY A 61 16.76 19.84 27.98
C GLY A 61 16.82 19.59 26.46
N THR A 62 17.20 18.39 26.05
CA THR A 62 17.32 18.02 24.63
C THR A 62 15.94 17.90 23.96
N VAL A 63 15.84 18.43 22.74
CA VAL A 63 14.64 18.26 21.92
C VAL A 63 14.66 16.87 21.29
N LEU A 64 13.74 16.01 21.72
CA LEU A 64 13.60 14.62 21.25
C LEU A 64 12.77 14.49 19.96
N GLY A 65 11.92 15.48 19.68
CA GLY A 65 11.12 15.47 18.47
C GLY A 65 10.18 16.66 18.37
N ARG A 66 9.78 16.94 17.15
CA ARG A 66 8.77 17.96 16.81
C ARG A 66 7.69 17.33 15.94
N THR A 67 6.43 17.61 16.24
CA THR A 67 5.29 17.08 15.51
C THR A 67 4.25 18.18 15.32
N ASP A 68 3.76 18.34 14.11
CA ASP A 68 2.68 19.26 13.74
C ASP A 68 1.40 18.48 13.40
N THR A 69 0.31 19.18 13.14
CA THR A 69 -0.98 18.58 12.77
C THR A 69 -0.87 17.71 11.53
N HIS A 70 -0.14 18.15 10.51
CA HIS A 70 0.03 17.39 9.28
C HIS A 70 0.74 16.05 9.54
N ARG A 71 1.82 16.05 10.30
CA ARG A 71 2.54 14.83 10.69
C ARG A 71 1.69 13.90 11.55
N ARG A 72 0.87 14.46 12.48
CA ARG A 72 -0.05 13.65 13.29
C ARG A 72 -1.12 12.98 12.42
N THR A 73 -1.72 13.72 11.48
CA THR A 73 -2.72 13.19 10.55
C THR A 73 -2.13 12.16 9.60
N SER A 74 -0.97 12.46 9.01
CA SER A 74 -0.26 11.52 8.14
C SER A 74 0.11 10.24 8.89
N ARG A 75 0.57 10.36 10.12
CA ARG A 75 0.85 9.20 10.96
C ARG A 75 -0.40 8.38 11.27
N TRP A 76 -1.52 9.04 11.57
CA TRP A 76 -2.78 8.36 11.82
C TRP A 76 -3.26 7.61 10.57
N LEU A 77 -3.27 8.28 9.42
CA LEU A 77 -3.74 7.68 8.17
C LEU A 77 -2.79 6.61 7.63
N PHE A 78 -1.51 6.90 7.60
CA PHE A 78 -0.53 6.02 6.96
C PHE A 78 0.02 4.97 7.91
N SER A 79 0.58 5.37 9.05
CA SER A 79 1.25 4.42 9.95
C SER A 79 0.27 3.50 10.65
N MET A 80 -0.89 4.00 11.10
CA MET A 80 -1.87 3.18 11.79
C MET A 80 -2.64 2.27 10.82
N LEU A 81 -3.10 2.79 9.68
CA LEU A 81 -3.89 2.02 8.73
C LEU A 81 -3.02 1.12 7.85
N HIS A 82 -1.83 1.60 7.43
CA HIS A 82 -0.97 0.85 6.54
C HIS A 82 -0.04 -0.14 7.27
N SER A 83 0.51 0.27 8.40
CA SER A 83 1.49 -0.53 9.16
C SER A 83 0.89 -1.21 10.40
N TRP A 84 -0.40 -1.04 10.66
CA TRP A 84 -1.07 -1.56 11.86
C TRP A 84 -0.34 -1.19 13.15
N ASP A 85 0.15 0.05 13.21
CA ASP A 85 1.01 0.60 14.24
C ASP A 85 0.21 1.06 15.46
N TRP A 86 -0.63 0.19 15.96
CA TRP A 86 -1.51 0.44 17.10
C TRP A 86 -0.79 0.09 18.38
N LEU A 87 -0.83 1.00 19.36
CA LEU A 87 -0.11 0.85 20.62
C LEU A 87 -0.36 -0.52 21.30
N PRO A 88 -1.61 -1.01 21.46
CA PRO A 88 -1.86 -2.31 22.06
C PRO A 88 -1.28 -3.50 21.28
N LEU A 89 -1.12 -3.35 19.96
CA LEU A 89 -0.49 -4.34 19.11
C LEU A 89 1.03 -4.31 19.22
N LEU A 90 1.61 -3.11 19.30
CA LEU A 90 3.06 -2.90 19.43
C LEU A 90 3.60 -3.41 20.77
N GLU A 91 2.84 -3.25 21.85
CA GLU A 91 3.18 -3.75 23.18
C GLU A 91 3.13 -5.27 23.25
N ARG A 92 2.30 -5.91 22.41
CA ARG A 92 2.15 -7.37 22.33
C ARG A 92 2.74 -7.90 21.02
N ARG A 93 4.05 -7.88 20.91
CA ARG A 93 4.78 -8.27 19.70
C ARG A 93 4.33 -9.57 19.03
N PRO A 94 4.14 -10.69 19.75
CA PRO A 94 3.69 -11.92 19.09
C PRO A 94 2.36 -11.75 18.37
N LEU A 95 1.45 -10.93 18.91
CA LEU A 95 0.14 -10.69 18.34
C LEU A 95 0.23 -9.85 17.04
N TRP A 96 1.10 -8.84 17.02
CA TRP A 96 1.35 -8.02 15.84
C TRP A 96 1.89 -8.86 14.68
N ASP A 97 2.89 -9.70 14.94
CA ASP A 97 3.48 -10.58 13.93
C ASP A 97 2.44 -11.55 13.36
N VAL A 98 1.62 -12.17 14.22
CA VAL A 98 0.54 -13.09 13.81
C VAL A 98 -0.47 -12.38 12.90
N VAL A 99 -0.92 -11.18 13.27
CA VAL A 99 -1.88 -10.40 12.45
C VAL A 99 -1.30 -10.11 11.08
N LEU A 100 -0.05 -9.65 11.00
CA LEU A 100 0.60 -9.36 9.70
C LEU A 100 0.78 -10.62 8.85
N ILE A 101 1.17 -11.73 9.45
CA ILE A 101 1.32 -13.01 8.73
C ILE A 101 -0.03 -13.45 8.15
N VAL A 102 -1.09 -13.44 8.95
CA VAL A 102 -2.45 -13.84 8.50
C VAL A 102 -2.94 -12.96 7.36
N LEU A 103 -2.77 -11.64 7.49
CA LEU A 103 -3.17 -10.70 6.42
C LEU A 103 -2.35 -10.90 5.15
N SER A 104 -1.04 -11.14 5.27
CA SER A 104 -0.15 -11.41 4.13
C SER A 104 -0.52 -12.70 3.42
N LEU A 105 -0.84 -13.76 4.16
CA LEU A 105 -1.31 -15.02 3.59
C LEU A 105 -2.66 -14.85 2.88
N GLY A 106 -3.59 -14.08 3.47
CA GLY A 106 -4.87 -13.74 2.85
C GLY A 106 -4.69 -12.96 1.55
N GLY A 107 -3.84 -11.94 1.54
CA GLY A 107 -3.50 -11.17 0.34
C GLY A 107 -2.86 -12.03 -0.75
N THR A 108 -1.97 -12.93 -0.37
CA THR A 108 -1.35 -13.88 -1.31
C THR A 108 -2.38 -14.81 -1.93
N ALA A 109 -3.28 -15.39 -1.13
CA ALA A 109 -4.35 -16.24 -1.63
C ALA A 109 -5.28 -15.53 -2.61
N LEU A 110 -5.65 -14.27 -2.32
CA LEU A 110 -6.44 -13.44 -3.22
C LEU A 110 -5.70 -13.16 -4.54
N SER A 111 -4.40 -12.86 -4.48
CA SER A 111 -3.57 -12.62 -5.65
C SER A 111 -3.48 -13.85 -6.54
N VAL A 112 -3.22 -15.02 -5.96
CA VAL A 112 -3.17 -16.30 -6.69
C VAL A 112 -4.52 -16.59 -7.36
N THR A 113 -5.62 -16.41 -6.62
CA THR A 113 -6.97 -16.61 -7.17
C THR A 113 -7.22 -15.66 -8.35
N GLY A 114 -6.85 -14.38 -8.22
CA GLY A 114 -6.97 -13.39 -9.31
C GLY A 114 -6.19 -13.80 -10.57
N VAL A 115 -4.95 -14.26 -10.39
CA VAL A 115 -4.11 -14.75 -11.50
C VAL A 115 -4.75 -15.97 -12.18
N VAL A 116 -5.23 -16.95 -11.40
CA VAL A 116 -5.86 -18.16 -11.95
C VAL A 116 -7.12 -17.82 -12.76
N VAL A 117 -7.98 -16.94 -12.22
CA VAL A 117 -9.20 -16.50 -12.91
C VAL A 117 -8.86 -15.72 -14.17
N GLY A 118 -7.90 -14.79 -14.11
CA GLY A 118 -7.43 -14.04 -15.28
C GLY A 118 -6.88 -14.95 -16.35
N TRP A 119 -6.03 -15.90 -15.98
CA TRP A 119 -5.46 -16.89 -16.89
C TRP A 119 -6.53 -17.76 -17.57
N ARG A 120 -7.51 -18.24 -16.82
CA ARG A 120 -8.64 -19.02 -17.37
C ARG A 120 -9.44 -18.20 -18.40
N ARG A 121 -9.74 -16.93 -18.10
CA ARG A 121 -10.45 -16.04 -19.03
C ARG A 121 -9.66 -15.78 -20.31
N LEU A 122 -8.35 -15.55 -20.21
CA LEU A 122 -7.47 -15.36 -21.36
C LEU A 122 -7.42 -16.60 -22.24
N ARG A 123 -7.30 -17.80 -21.67
CA ARG A 123 -7.31 -19.06 -22.40
C ARG A 123 -8.61 -19.31 -23.16
N VAL A 124 -9.77 -19.01 -22.54
CA VAL A 124 -11.09 -19.15 -23.20
C VAL A 124 -11.19 -18.18 -24.37
N LYS A 125 -10.78 -16.92 -24.19
CA LYS A 125 -10.83 -15.90 -25.27
C LYS A 125 -9.90 -16.25 -26.43
N ALA A 126 -8.69 -16.74 -26.16
CA ALA A 126 -7.76 -17.18 -27.19
C ALA A 126 -8.30 -18.35 -28.01
N ARG A 127 -8.94 -19.34 -27.38
CA ARG A 127 -9.55 -20.48 -28.05
C ARG A 127 -10.75 -20.08 -28.92
N SER A 128 -11.56 -19.12 -28.47
CA SER A 128 -12.69 -18.61 -29.23
C SER A 128 -12.25 -17.81 -30.46
N GLY A 129 -11.18 -17.01 -30.34
CA GLY A 129 -10.60 -16.28 -31.45
C GLY A 129 -9.98 -17.21 -32.53
N ALA A 130 -9.29 -18.27 -32.13
CA ALA A 130 -8.74 -19.26 -33.05
C ALA A 130 -9.83 -20.02 -33.81
N LYS A 131 -10.96 -20.33 -33.15
CA LYS A 131 -12.10 -21.02 -33.79
C LYS A 131 -12.85 -20.14 -34.79
N ALA A 132 -12.88 -18.81 -34.59
CA ALA A 132 -13.49 -17.86 -35.51
C ALA A 132 -12.62 -17.58 -36.76
N ALA A 133 -11.31 -17.77 -36.69
CA ALA A 133 -10.38 -17.53 -37.80
C ALA A 133 -10.39 -18.67 -38.84
N HIS A 134 -10.69 -19.92 -38.46
CA HIS A 134 -10.58 -21.10 -39.32
C HIS A 134 -11.64 -21.23 -40.41
N PRO A 135 -12.92 -20.81 -40.27
CA PRO A 135 -13.90 -21.02 -41.34
C PRO A 135 -13.76 -20.06 -42.53
N ARG A 136 -13.09 -18.93 -42.39
CA ARG A 136 -12.99 -17.92 -43.47
C ARG A 136 -11.98 -18.29 -44.55
N THR A 137 -10.87 -18.92 -44.18
CA THR A 137 -9.82 -19.36 -45.12
C THR A 137 -10.29 -20.56 -45.97
N ALA A 138 -11.01 -21.50 -45.40
CA ALA A 138 -11.58 -22.64 -46.13
C ALA A 138 -12.60 -22.22 -47.19
N ARG A 139 -13.46 -21.24 -46.90
CA ARG A 139 -14.47 -20.71 -47.82
C ARG A 139 -13.86 -19.87 -48.96
N ALA A 140 -12.78 -19.12 -48.68
CA ALA A 140 -12.05 -18.40 -49.73
C ALA A 140 -11.30 -19.32 -50.70
N ALA A 141 -10.71 -20.43 -50.22
CA ALA A 141 -10.05 -21.42 -51.04
C ALA A 141 -11.06 -22.21 -51.94
N ALA A 142 -12.25 -22.49 -51.45
CA ALA A 142 -13.32 -23.13 -52.22
C ALA A 142 -13.93 -22.25 -53.32
N ALA A 143 -13.91 -20.92 -53.11
CA ALA A 143 -14.46 -19.96 -54.09
C ALA A 143 -13.50 -19.65 -55.26
N SER A 144 -12.20 -19.97 -55.11
CA SER A 144 -11.19 -19.77 -56.14
C SER A 144 -10.85 -20.99 -56.99
N ALA A 145 -11.59 -22.09 -56.87
CA ALA A 145 -11.43 -23.24 -57.77
C ALA A 145 -11.89 -22.89 -59.19
N PRO A 146 -11.07 -23.03 -60.24
CA PRO A 146 -11.47 -22.72 -61.62
C PRO A 146 -12.48 -23.75 -62.11
N THR A 147 -13.68 -23.27 -62.44
CA THR A 147 -14.69 -24.06 -63.19
C THR A 147 -14.17 -24.27 -64.60
N GLY A 148 -13.57 -25.45 -64.85
CA GLY A 148 -13.19 -25.91 -66.17
C GLY A 148 -14.45 -26.06 -67.06
N ARG A 149 -14.67 -25.07 -67.91
CA ARG A 149 -15.72 -25.11 -68.93
C ARG A 149 -15.20 -25.92 -70.12
N ALA A 150 -15.63 -27.14 -70.19
CA ALA A 150 -15.42 -27.96 -71.41
C ALA A 150 -16.29 -27.40 -72.55
N SER A 151 -15.67 -26.93 -73.61
CA SER A 151 -16.38 -26.55 -74.87
C SER A 151 -16.68 -27.78 -75.65
N PRO A 152 -17.94 -27.94 -76.22
CA PRO A 152 -18.21 -29.00 -77.14
C PRO A 152 -17.67 -28.64 -78.51
N GLN A 153 -16.82 -29.51 -79.12
CA GLN A 153 -16.47 -29.47 -80.52
C GLN A 153 -17.68 -29.88 -81.33
N ALA A 154 -18.19 -28.94 -82.16
CA ALA A 154 -19.12 -29.23 -83.23
C ALA A 154 -18.31 -29.88 -84.35
N GLY A 155 -18.60 -31.14 -84.69
CA GLY A 155 -18.12 -31.83 -85.92
C GLY A 155 -18.84 -31.27 -87.14
N ASN A 156 -18.14 -31.04 -88.17
CA ASN A 156 -18.64 -30.79 -89.54
C ASN A 156 -18.31 -31.90 -90.39
N VAL A 157 -19.34 -32.35 -91.11
CA VAL A 157 -19.30 -33.16 -92.36
C VAL A 157 -19.06 -32.22 -93.51
#